data_311395492218c01bae44c261b043c5b3
#
_entry.id   311395492218c01bae44c261b043c5b3
#
_cell.length_a   1.000
_cell.length_b   1.000
_cell.length_c   1.000
_cell.angle_alpha   90.00
_cell.angle_beta   90.00
_cell.angle_gamma   90.00
#
_symmetry.space_group_name_H-M   'P 1'
#
loop_
_entity.id
_entity.type
_entity.pdbx_description
1 polymer ?
#
loop_
_entity_poly.entity_id
_entity_poly.type
_entity_poly.pdbx_seq_one_letter_code
_entity_poly.pdbx_strand_id
1 'polypeptide(L)'
;MKGAMPIAIYHFHVKMVSRGKGKSAVGKAAYISGEKIKNEFDGIIHDYRKKREIVHKEILLPDNAPQKFKKRSVLWNAVEKSETRKNSQTARDIDAALPVELSRAEQIDLVRNFCNQCFVSSDMCVDFAIHNKGDGNPHVHILLTTRHVDENGFTEKDRSWNDRDLLKLWRERWAEWCNHKLYSVSDERIDHRSYAEQGIEKVPQLHLGTAACAVEKKGFKTDKGSRNKKIQLINLDSAIAKQKDNIEEFLKEQQLLKREILESRLGCPFSEIQPYTADIAYLTELETELNKQNVPCHIAKSSSKGTAAIFFPKSSIDKVTEVWNMIEEKKKQPVTEPDKPKKKPHSR
;
A
#
# COMPACT_ATOMS: atom_id res chain seq x y z
N MET A 1 10.61 -4.85 -18.15
CA MET A 1 9.71 -4.19 -17.17
C MET A 1 9.56 -5.14 -16.00
N LYS A 2 10.05 -4.81 -14.81
CA LYS A 2 9.75 -5.56 -13.59
C LYS A 2 8.26 -5.34 -13.32
N GLY A 3 7.44 -6.40 -13.41
CA GLY A 3 6.03 -6.33 -13.03
C GLY A 3 5.94 -5.79 -11.60
N ALA A 4 4.95 -4.93 -11.33
CA ALA A 4 4.68 -4.44 -9.98
C ALA A 4 4.62 -5.66 -9.05
N MET A 5 5.44 -5.65 -7.98
CA MET A 5 5.39 -6.70 -6.98
C MET A 5 3.99 -6.70 -6.36
N PRO A 6 3.38 -7.87 -6.13
CA PRO A 6 2.08 -7.93 -5.49
C PRO A 6 2.20 -7.31 -4.09
N ILE A 7 1.34 -6.34 -3.80
CA ILE A 7 1.27 -5.63 -2.53
C ILE A 7 0.46 -6.49 -1.55
N ALA A 8 0.87 -6.51 -0.29
CA ALA A 8 0.13 -7.17 0.79
C ALA A 8 -1.33 -6.69 0.82
N ILE A 9 -2.27 -7.63 0.74
CA ILE A 9 -3.71 -7.34 0.72
C ILE A 9 -4.31 -7.83 2.03
N TYR A 10 -5.07 -6.96 2.73
CA TYR A 10 -5.84 -7.39 3.88
C TYR A 10 -7.01 -8.28 3.45
N HIS A 11 -7.04 -9.51 3.95
CA HIS A 11 -8.19 -10.41 3.88
C HIS A 11 -8.27 -11.23 5.15
N PHE A 12 -9.42 -11.20 5.81
CA PHE A 12 -9.71 -12.01 6.99
C PHE A 12 -11.20 -12.33 7.01
N HIS A 13 -11.55 -13.54 6.62
CA HIS A 13 -12.93 -13.98 6.49
C HIS A 13 -13.23 -15.15 7.42
N VAL A 14 -14.34 -15.04 8.17
CA VAL A 14 -14.76 -16.05 9.16
C VAL A 14 -16.09 -16.68 8.76
N LYS A 15 -16.17 -17.99 8.79
CA LYS A 15 -17.36 -18.78 8.51
C LYS A 15 -17.57 -19.83 9.60
N MET A 16 -18.82 -20.22 9.81
CA MET A 16 -19.14 -21.40 10.62
C MET A 16 -19.28 -22.63 9.72
N VAL A 17 -18.60 -23.70 10.11
CA VAL A 17 -18.85 -25.06 9.58
C VAL A 17 -20.08 -25.60 10.30
N SER A 18 -21.12 -25.96 9.56
CA SER A 18 -22.38 -26.39 10.11
C SER A 18 -22.93 -27.60 9.39
N ARG A 19 -23.38 -28.59 10.15
CA ARG A 19 -24.08 -29.79 9.62
C ARG A 19 -25.35 -29.42 8.88
N GLY A 20 -26.12 -28.45 9.38
CA GLY A 20 -27.33 -27.97 8.70
C GLY A 20 -27.11 -27.41 7.30
N LYS A 21 -25.86 -27.13 6.95
CA LYS A 21 -25.42 -26.72 5.60
C LYS A 21 -24.70 -27.86 4.84
N GLY A 22 -24.85 -29.10 5.28
CA GLY A 22 -24.17 -30.26 4.67
C GLY A 22 -22.67 -30.27 4.81
N LYS A 23 -22.10 -29.58 5.82
CA LYS A 23 -20.66 -29.49 6.04
C LYS A 23 -20.27 -30.17 7.35
N SER A 24 -19.08 -30.80 7.37
CA SER A 24 -18.51 -31.40 8.59
C SER A 24 -17.14 -30.78 8.91
N ALA A 25 -16.81 -30.76 10.21
CA ALA A 25 -15.47 -30.34 10.66
C ALA A 25 -14.39 -31.28 10.13
N VAL A 26 -14.65 -32.59 10.10
CA VAL A 26 -13.74 -33.60 9.50
C VAL A 26 -13.49 -33.32 8.02
N GLY A 27 -14.56 -33.06 7.24
CA GLY A 27 -14.41 -32.74 5.82
C GLY A 27 -13.62 -31.46 5.57
N LYS A 28 -13.82 -30.44 6.39
CA LYS A 28 -13.06 -29.18 6.29
C LYS A 28 -11.60 -29.39 6.70
N ALA A 29 -11.34 -30.13 7.78
CA ALA A 29 -9.96 -30.46 8.21
C ALA A 29 -9.20 -31.26 7.15
N ALA A 30 -9.83 -32.27 6.55
CA ALA A 30 -9.25 -33.03 5.44
C ALA A 30 -8.93 -32.13 4.24
N TYR A 31 -9.83 -31.18 3.91
CA TYR A 31 -9.65 -30.23 2.82
C TYR A 31 -8.46 -29.30 3.02
N ILE A 32 -8.36 -28.67 4.20
CA ILE A 32 -7.29 -27.69 4.45
C ILE A 32 -5.92 -28.36 4.56
N SER A 33 -5.87 -29.57 5.11
CA SER A 33 -4.61 -30.33 5.33
C SER A 33 -4.17 -31.21 4.16
N GLY A 34 -5.04 -31.43 3.16
CA GLY A 34 -4.77 -32.34 2.05
C GLY A 34 -4.67 -33.80 2.51
N GLU A 35 -5.43 -34.19 3.51
CA GLU A 35 -5.40 -35.54 4.05
C GLU A 35 -6.62 -36.38 3.63
N LYS A 36 -6.51 -37.67 3.81
CA LYS A 36 -7.62 -38.61 3.74
C LYS A 36 -8.11 -38.91 5.15
N ILE A 37 -9.33 -38.44 5.50
CA ILE A 37 -9.90 -38.64 6.83
C ILE A 37 -11.31 -39.21 6.68
N LYS A 38 -11.61 -40.25 7.45
CA LYS A 38 -12.97 -40.79 7.59
C LYS A 38 -13.71 -40.01 8.67
N ASN A 39 -14.88 -39.52 8.37
CA ASN A 39 -15.80 -38.95 9.35
C ASN A 39 -16.57 -40.11 10.02
N GLU A 40 -16.35 -40.33 11.31
CA GLU A 40 -17.00 -41.40 12.07
C GLU A 40 -18.46 -41.14 12.34
N PHE A 41 -18.93 -39.89 12.23
CA PHE A 41 -20.31 -39.52 12.45
C PHE A 41 -21.24 -40.00 11.32
N ASP A 42 -20.84 -39.90 10.06
CA ASP A 42 -21.63 -40.22 8.88
C ASP A 42 -20.99 -41.32 7.99
N GLY A 43 -19.81 -41.79 8.34
CA GLY A 43 -19.06 -42.80 7.60
C GLY A 43 -18.36 -42.29 6.33
N ILE A 44 -18.52 -41.03 5.96
CA ILE A 44 -17.98 -40.46 4.73
C ILE A 44 -16.47 -40.33 4.81
N ILE A 45 -15.78 -40.77 3.75
CA ILE A 45 -14.35 -40.61 3.61
C ILE A 45 -14.06 -39.37 2.76
N HIS A 46 -13.40 -38.39 3.36
CA HIS A 46 -12.92 -37.21 2.68
C HIS A 46 -11.46 -37.40 2.25
N ASP A 47 -11.17 -37.39 0.94
CA ASP A 47 -9.83 -37.63 0.40
C ASP A 47 -9.37 -36.44 -0.45
N TYR A 48 -8.44 -35.65 0.09
CA TYR A 48 -7.85 -34.48 -0.56
C TYR A 48 -6.35 -34.61 -0.80
N ARG A 49 -5.79 -35.82 -0.80
CA ARG A 49 -4.34 -36.07 -0.99
C ARG A 49 -3.78 -35.60 -2.34
N LYS A 50 -4.65 -35.30 -3.32
CA LYS A 50 -4.24 -34.75 -4.62
C LYS A 50 -3.88 -33.26 -4.58
N LYS A 51 -4.21 -32.55 -3.47
CA LYS A 51 -3.87 -31.12 -3.33
C LYS A 51 -2.36 -30.94 -3.20
N ARG A 52 -1.78 -30.03 -3.98
CA ARG A 52 -0.34 -29.76 -4.03
C ARG A 52 0.05 -28.40 -3.46
N GLU A 53 -0.93 -27.52 -3.26
CA GLU A 53 -0.74 -26.16 -2.78
C GLU A 53 -0.46 -26.02 -1.28
N ILE A 54 -0.52 -27.11 -0.52
CA ILE A 54 -0.34 -27.06 0.94
C ILE A 54 1.15 -27.09 1.26
N VAL A 55 1.64 -26.00 1.82
CA VAL A 55 3.07 -25.78 2.07
C VAL A 55 3.45 -25.93 3.54
N HIS A 56 2.45 -25.83 4.44
CA HIS A 56 2.61 -26.10 5.87
C HIS A 56 1.25 -26.46 6.49
N LYS A 57 1.27 -27.28 7.55
CA LYS A 57 0.09 -27.60 8.35
C LYS A 57 0.51 -27.95 9.77
N GLU A 58 -0.24 -27.47 10.75
CA GLU A 58 0.09 -27.63 12.17
C GLU A 58 -1.18 -27.63 13.03
N ILE A 59 -1.13 -28.35 14.16
CA ILE A 59 -2.16 -28.32 15.20
C ILE A 59 -1.55 -27.74 16.47
N LEU A 60 -2.18 -26.68 16.98
CA LEU A 60 -1.84 -26.07 18.26
C LEU A 60 -2.94 -26.42 19.27
N LEU A 61 -2.54 -26.82 20.45
CA LEU A 61 -3.42 -27.25 21.51
C LEU A 61 -3.18 -26.44 22.77
N PRO A 62 -4.23 -26.11 23.55
CA PRO A 62 -4.09 -25.68 24.94
C PRO A 62 -3.35 -26.72 25.78
N ASP A 63 -2.66 -26.27 26.83
CA ASP A 63 -1.83 -27.15 27.67
C ASP A 63 -2.60 -28.29 28.33
N ASN A 64 -3.88 -28.03 28.65
CA ASN A 64 -4.80 -28.99 29.26
C ASN A 64 -5.47 -29.94 28.24
N ALA A 65 -5.24 -29.77 26.94
CA ALA A 65 -5.87 -30.61 25.92
C ALA A 65 -5.21 -32.00 25.81
N PRO A 66 -5.98 -33.07 25.51
CA PRO A 66 -5.43 -34.39 25.33
C PRO A 66 -4.38 -34.43 24.20
N GLN A 67 -3.18 -34.97 24.45
CA GLN A 67 -2.12 -35.05 23.45
C GLN A 67 -2.50 -35.82 22.18
N LYS A 68 -3.48 -36.77 22.29
CA LYS A 68 -4.05 -37.48 21.12
C LYS A 68 -4.66 -36.54 20.09
N PHE A 69 -5.05 -35.31 20.46
CA PHE A 69 -5.62 -34.29 19.56
C PHE A 69 -4.58 -33.67 18.62
N LYS A 70 -3.28 -33.91 18.82
CA LYS A 70 -2.26 -33.62 17.79
C LYS A 70 -2.47 -34.44 16.50
N LYS A 71 -3.25 -35.52 16.57
CA LYS A 71 -3.66 -36.30 15.39
C LYS A 71 -4.97 -35.69 14.85
N ARG A 72 -4.93 -35.09 13.67
CA ARG A 72 -6.06 -34.36 13.04
C ARG A 72 -7.33 -35.18 12.95
N SER A 73 -7.23 -36.46 12.54
CA SER A 73 -8.40 -37.35 12.47
C SER A 73 -9.05 -37.57 13.84
N VAL A 74 -8.25 -37.66 14.91
CA VAL A 74 -8.75 -37.85 16.28
C VAL A 74 -9.42 -36.58 16.78
N LEU A 75 -8.77 -35.42 16.61
CA LEU A 75 -9.28 -34.12 17.02
C LEU A 75 -10.67 -33.85 16.41
N TRP A 76 -10.77 -33.92 15.07
CA TRP A 76 -11.98 -33.50 14.38
C TRP A 76 -13.12 -34.53 14.48
N ASN A 77 -12.84 -35.82 14.63
CA ASN A 77 -13.85 -36.81 14.98
C ASN A 77 -14.36 -36.63 16.43
N ALA A 78 -13.50 -36.25 17.37
CA ALA A 78 -13.92 -35.91 18.72
C ALA A 78 -14.84 -34.66 18.72
N VAL A 79 -14.55 -33.63 17.91
CA VAL A 79 -15.43 -32.48 17.70
C VAL A 79 -16.80 -32.92 17.15
N GLU A 80 -16.81 -33.75 16.09
CA GLU A 80 -18.08 -34.23 15.53
C GLU A 80 -18.90 -35.05 16.56
N LYS A 81 -18.23 -35.87 17.36
CA LYS A 81 -18.87 -36.67 18.41
C LYS A 81 -19.43 -35.81 19.55
N SER A 82 -18.78 -34.70 19.90
CA SER A 82 -19.23 -33.78 20.96
C SER A 82 -20.52 -33.01 20.59
N GLU A 83 -20.87 -32.94 19.30
CA GLU A 83 -22.02 -32.21 18.80
C GLU A 83 -23.22 -33.16 18.54
N THR A 84 -24.29 -32.99 19.27
CA THR A 84 -25.44 -33.90 19.25
C THR A 84 -26.55 -33.51 18.26
N ARG A 85 -26.66 -32.20 17.92
CA ARG A 85 -27.78 -31.71 17.08
C ARG A 85 -27.46 -31.84 15.59
N LYS A 86 -28.50 -32.15 14.78
CA LYS A 86 -28.39 -32.26 13.31
C LYS A 86 -27.94 -30.98 12.61
N ASN A 87 -28.16 -29.80 13.21
CA ASN A 87 -27.79 -28.50 12.67
C ASN A 87 -26.63 -27.84 13.41
N SER A 88 -25.87 -28.59 14.21
CA SER A 88 -24.77 -28.07 15.01
C SER A 88 -23.72 -27.32 14.12
N GLN A 89 -23.26 -26.23 14.68
CA GLN A 89 -22.00 -25.58 14.22
C GLN A 89 -20.84 -26.32 14.88
N THR A 90 -20.02 -26.96 14.07
CA THR A 90 -18.97 -27.88 14.53
C THR A 90 -17.60 -27.25 14.61
N ALA A 91 -17.35 -26.23 13.78
CA ALA A 91 -16.06 -25.51 13.77
C ALA A 91 -16.22 -24.07 13.25
N ARG A 92 -15.24 -23.25 13.56
CA ARG A 92 -15.05 -21.94 12.93
C ARG A 92 -13.91 -22.03 11.94
N ASP A 93 -14.16 -21.61 10.71
CA ASP A 93 -13.23 -21.60 9.60
C ASP A 93 -12.83 -20.16 9.30
N ILE A 94 -11.56 -19.84 9.45
CA ILE A 94 -10.97 -18.55 9.10
C ILE A 94 -10.11 -18.73 7.86
N ASP A 95 -10.23 -17.79 6.93
CA ASP A 95 -9.43 -17.70 5.72
C ASP A 95 -8.79 -16.31 5.69
N ALA A 96 -7.45 -16.23 5.73
CA ALA A 96 -6.72 -14.98 5.81
C ALA A 96 -5.56 -14.94 4.81
N ALA A 97 -5.37 -13.79 4.14
CA ALA A 97 -4.24 -13.58 3.26
C ALA A 97 -2.95 -13.42 4.05
N LEU A 98 -1.86 -13.96 3.53
CA LEU A 98 -0.53 -13.79 4.07
C LEU A 98 0.26 -12.79 3.22
N PRO A 99 1.06 -11.90 3.82
CA PRO A 99 1.94 -11.01 3.08
C PRO A 99 2.90 -11.82 2.20
N VAL A 100 2.98 -11.47 0.92
CA VAL A 100 3.86 -12.14 -0.05
C VAL A 100 5.32 -11.75 0.14
N GLU A 101 5.56 -10.64 0.81
CA GLU A 101 6.87 -10.08 1.15
C GLU A 101 7.60 -10.92 2.21
N LEU A 102 6.84 -11.70 3.00
CA LEU A 102 7.39 -12.56 4.04
C LEU A 102 7.87 -13.89 3.47
N SER A 103 9.01 -14.35 3.94
CA SER A 103 9.46 -15.72 3.70
C SER A 103 8.48 -16.74 4.29
N ARG A 104 8.56 -18.00 3.84
CA ARG A 104 7.71 -19.08 4.38
C ARG A 104 7.88 -19.27 5.89
N ALA A 105 9.10 -19.16 6.39
CA ALA A 105 9.36 -19.29 7.82
C ALA A 105 8.68 -18.18 8.61
N GLU A 106 8.74 -16.94 8.13
CA GLU A 106 8.08 -15.79 8.74
C GLU A 106 6.55 -15.89 8.66
N GLN A 107 6.01 -16.41 7.56
CA GLN A 107 4.57 -16.66 7.43
C GLN A 107 4.09 -17.73 8.44
N ILE A 108 4.85 -18.80 8.63
CA ILE A 108 4.53 -19.85 9.63
C ILE A 108 4.58 -19.26 11.04
N ASP A 109 5.62 -18.50 11.36
CA ASP A 109 5.79 -17.87 12.67
C ASP A 109 4.70 -16.85 12.96
N LEU A 110 4.33 -16.02 11.96
CA LEU A 110 3.20 -15.10 12.05
C LEU A 110 1.91 -15.81 12.45
N VAL A 111 1.54 -16.88 11.72
CA VAL A 111 0.30 -17.62 11.97
C VAL A 111 0.31 -18.31 13.33
N ARG A 112 1.44 -18.96 13.68
CA ARG A 112 1.59 -19.66 14.96
C ARG A 112 1.43 -18.71 16.14
N ASN A 113 2.10 -17.57 16.11
CA ASN A 113 2.03 -16.57 17.19
C ASN A 113 0.64 -15.95 17.31
N PHE A 114 0.03 -15.57 16.17
CA PHE A 114 -1.35 -15.08 16.15
C PHE A 114 -2.33 -16.11 16.72
N CYS A 115 -2.24 -17.39 16.32
CA CYS A 115 -3.12 -18.43 16.80
C CYS A 115 -2.93 -18.71 18.30
N ASN A 116 -1.70 -18.73 18.79
CA ASN A 116 -1.43 -18.93 20.21
C ASN A 116 -2.02 -17.79 21.04
N GLN A 117 -1.82 -16.55 20.62
CA GLN A 117 -2.27 -15.39 21.37
C GLN A 117 -3.80 -15.20 21.34
N CYS A 118 -4.44 -15.46 20.19
CA CYS A 118 -5.87 -15.15 20.03
C CYS A 118 -6.80 -16.34 20.29
N PHE A 119 -6.33 -17.57 20.15
CA PHE A 119 -7.20 -18.75 20.17
C PHE A 119 -6.78 -19.78 21.21
N VAL A 120 -5.50 -20.21 21.20
CA VAL A 120 -5.02 -21.24 22.14
C VAL A 120 -5.10 -20.75 23.57
N SER A 121 -4.74 -19.48 23.82
CA SER A 121 -4.85 -18.85 25.14
C SER A 121 -6.31 -18.72 25.65
N SER A 122 -7.29 -18.93 24.76
CA SER A 122 -8.72 -18.95 25.07
C SER A 122 -9.30 -20.37 25.02
N ASP A 123 -8.48 -21.39 25.24
CA ASP A 123 -8.84 -22.82 25.26
C ASP A 123 -9.37 -23.40 23.94
N MET A 124 -9.14 -22.75 22.81
CA MET A 124 -9.48 -23.28 21.49
C MET A 124 -8.38 -24.19 20.97
N CYS A 125 -8.72 -25.38 20.50
CA CYS A 125 -7.79 -26.15 19.64
C CYS A 125 -7.79 -25.53 18.26
N VAL A 126 -6.59 -25.36 17.69
CA VAL A 126 -6.36 -24.73 16.39
C VAL A 126 -5.76 -25.75 15.44
N ASP A 127 -6.29 -25.84 14.23
CA ASP A 127 -5.71 -26.58 13.13
C ASP A 127 -5.54 -25.65 11.94
N PHE A 128 -4.30 -25.30 11.57
CA PHE A 128 -4.09 -24.42 10.46
C PHE A 128 -3.26 -25.05 9.34
N ALA A 129 -3.50 -24.56 8.12
CA ALA A 129 -2.70 -24.94 6.96
C ALA A 129 -2.47 -23.72 6.06
N ILE A 130 -1.23 -23.55 5.62
CA ILE A 130 -0.84 -22.51 4.68
C ILE A 130 -0.89 -23.09 3.27
N HIS A 131 -1.61 -22.41 2.39
CA HIS A 131 -1.73 -22.75 0.98
C HIS A 131 -1.01 -21.70 0.13
N ASN A 132 -0.24 -22.15 -0.85
CA ASN A 132 0.45 -21.31 -1.81
C ASN A 132 0.53 -22.03 -3.15
N LYS A 133 -0.15 -21.52 -4.16
CA LYS A 133 -0.14 -22.03 -5.54
C LYS A 133 0.98 -21.44 -6.40
N GLY A 134 1.77 -20.52 -5.86
CA GLY A 134 2.74 -19.75 -6.64
C GLY A 134 2.11 -18.64 -7.50
N ASP A 135 0.85 -18.33 -7.25
CA ASP A 135 0.07 -17.31 -7.99
C ASP A 135 0.08 -15.92 -7.33
N GLY A 136 0.98 -15.71 -6.35
CA GLY A 136 1.09 -14.43 -5.61
C GLY A 136 0.03 -14.22 -4.53
N ASN A 137 -0.74 -15.28 -4.17
CA ASN A 137 -1.78 -15.20 -3.14
C ASN A 137 -1.61 -16.30 -2.08
N PRO A 138 -0.52 -16.27 -1.27
CA PRO A 138 -0.40 -17.16 -0.13
C PRO A 138 -1.49 -16.83 0.89
N HIS A 139 -2.14 -17.87 1.44
CA HIS A 139 -3.20 -17.69 2.42
C HIS A 139 -3.21 -18.83 3.44
N VAL A 140 -3.74 -18.53 4.60
CA VAL A 140 -3.90 -19.51 5.67
C VAL A 140 -5.36 -19.85 5.89
N HIS A 141 -5.65 -21.13 6.02
CA HIS A 141 -6.89 -21.63 6.59
C HIS A 141 -6.66 -22.01 8.05
N ILE A 142 -7.45 -21.46 8.95
CA ILE A 142 -7.40 -21.76 10.38
C ILE A 142 -8.76 -22.34 10.78
N LEU A 143 -8.77 -23.54 11.29
CA LEU A 143 -9.96 -24.22 11.76
C LEU A 143 -9.92 -24.30 13.30
N LEU A 144 -10.93 -23.73 13.95
CA LEU A 144 -11.02 -23.61 15.41
C LEU A 144 -12.18 -24.47 15.95
N THR A 145 -11.96 -25.03 17.13
CA THR A 145 -13.02 -25.67 17.90
C THR A 145 -13.99 -24.62 18.47
N THR A 146 -15.18 -25.06 18.89
CA THR A 146 -16.23 -24.19 19.43
C THR A 146 -16.61 -24.55 20.85
N ARG A 147 -15.82 -25.42 21.49
CA ARG A 147 -15.96 -25.89 22.86
C ARG A 147 -14.64 -25.73 23.61
N HIS A 148 -14.70 -25.48 24.88
CA HIS A 148 -13.57 -25.63 25.76
C HIS A 148 -13.06 -27.08 25.76
N VAL A 149 -11.79 -27.24 26.09
CA VAL A 149 -11.14 -28.55 26.14
C VAL A 149 -10.45 -28.71 27.51
N ASP A 150 -10.53 -29.91 28.05
CA ASP A 150 -9.78 -30.35 29.23
C ASP A 150 -9.02 -31.64 28.93
N GLU A 151 -8.41 -32.24 29.94
CA GLU A 151 -7.64 -33.49 29.85
C GLU A 151 -8.46 -34.68 29.34
N ASN A 152 -9.80 -34.66 29.51
CA ASN A 152 -10.72 -35.73 29.10
C ASN A 152 -11.25 -35.50 27.67
N GLY A 153 -11.26 -34.26 27.18
CA GLY A 153 -11.76 -33.87 25.84
C GLY A 153 -12.57 -32.59 25.84
N PHE A 154 -13.60 -32.53 24.97
CA PHE A 154 -14.41 -31.33 24.83
C PHE A 154 -15.49 -31.25 25.89
N THR A 155 -15.64 -30.07 26.50
CA THR A 155 -16.62 -29.72 27.52
C THR A 155 -17.77 -28.87 26.94
N GLU A 156 -18.16 -27.79 27.59
CA GLU A 156 -19.24 -26.92 27.14
C GLU A 156 -18.85 -26.06 25.94
N LYS A 157 -19.85 -25.65 25.22
CA LYS A 157 -19.71 -24.73 24.09
C LYS A 157 -19.65 -23.28 24.57
N ASP A 158 -18.57 -22.57 24.22
CA ASP A 158 -18.51 -21.15 24.52
C ASP A 158 -19.20 -20.32 23.43
N ARG A 159 -20.28 -19.68 23.82
CA ARG A 159 -21.08 -18.82 22.93
C ARG A 159 -20.50 -17.40 22.83
N SER A 160 -19.71 -16.96 23.81
CA SER A 160 -19.04 -15.66 23.78
C SER A 160 -18.08 -15.55 22.60
N TRP A 161 -17.54 -16.67 22.14
CA TRP A 161 -16.70 -16.72 20.94
C TRP A 161 -17.43 -16.34 19.63
N ASN A 162 -18.76 -16.17 19.67
CA ASN A 162 -19.55 -15.66 18.53
C ASN A 162 -19.80 -14.15 18.62
N ASP A 163 -19.24 -13.47 19.60
CA ASP A 163 -19.37 -12.02 19.74
C ASP A 163 -18.79 -11.30 18.51
N ARG A 164 -19.51 -10.26 18.08
CA ARG A 164 -19.09 -9.43 16.94
C ARG A 164 -17.86 -8.59 17.27
N ASP A 165 -17.73 -8.13 18.51
CA ASP A 165 -16.60 -7.32 18.93
C ASP A 165 -15.33 -8.17 19.05
N LEU A 166 -15.47 -9.43 19.48
CA LEU A 166 -14.35 -10.40 19.43
C LEU A 166 -13.88 -10.65 18.00
N LEU A 167 -14.81 -10.75 17.04
CA LEU A 167 -14.44 -10.87 15.62
C LEU A 167 -13.72 -9.62 15.09
N LYS A 168 -14.14 -8.42 15.50
CA LYS A 168 -13.43 -7.17 15.14
C LYS A 168 -12.02 -7.16 15.73
N LEU A 169 -11.88 -7.55 17.00
CA LEU A 169 -10.60 -7.67 17.67
C LEU A 169 -9.65 -8.64 16.94
N TRP A 170 -10.13 -9.82 16.52
CA TRP A 170 -9.29 -10.76 15.76
C TRP A 170 -8.84 -10.18 14.42
N ARG A 171 -9.68 -9.39 13.74
CA ARG A 171 -9.35 -8.69 12.49
C ARG A 171 -8.28 -7.63 12.70
N GLU A 172 -8.41 -6.86 13.76
CA GLU A 172 -7.43 -5.84 14.17
C GLU A 172 -6.09 -6.50 14.50
N ARG A 173 -6.09 -7.50 15.39
CA ARG A 173 -4.88 -8.25 15.77
C ARG A 173 -4.19 -8.90 14.57
N TRP A 174 -4.95 -9.43 13.61
CA TRP A 174 -4.36 -9.97 12.40
C TRP A 174 -3.60 -8.90 11.60
N ALA A 175 -4.17 -7.71 11.45
CA ALA A 175 -3.51 -6.60 10.78
C ALA A 175 -2.25 -6.14 11.54
N GLU A 176 -2.33 -6.03 12.86
CA GLU A 176 -1.19 -5.67 13.73
C GLU A 176 -0.03 -6.67 13.58
N TRP A 177 -0.32 -7.98 13.67
CA TRP A 177 0.68 -9.03 13.52
C TRP A 177 1.34 -9.02 12.13
N CYS A 178 0.54 -8.85 11.07
CA CYS A 178 1.07 -8.72 9.71
C CYS A 178 1.96 -7.48 9.59
N ASN A 179 1.51 -6.33 10.09
CA ASN A 179 2.25 -5.07 10.02
C ASN A 179 3.54 -5.11 10.84
N HIS A 180 3.52 -5.79 12.00
CA HIS A 180 4.73 -6.00 12.79
C HIS A 180 5.79 -6.79 12.01
N LYS A 181 5.39 -7.86 11.32
CA LYS A 181 6.31 -8.65 10.48
C LYS A 181 6.74 -7.90 9.23
N LEU A 182 5.87 -7.11 8.61
CA LEU A 182 6.17 -6.30 7.43
C LEU A 182 7.16 -5.17 7.75
N TYR A 183 7.22 -4.69 8.99
CA TYR A 183 8.04 -3.53 9.38
C TYR A 183 9.51 -3.65 8.96
N SER A 184 10.08 -4.86 8.99
CA SER A 184 11.48 -5.12 8.67
C SER A 184 11.75 -5.39 7.18
N VAL A 185 10.71 -5.60 6.35
CA VAL A 185 10.87 -6.09 4.97
C VAL A 185 10.16 -5.23 3.93
N SER A 186 9.23 -4.35 4.33
CA SER A 186 8.42 -3.53 3.42
C SER A 186 7.91 -2.27 4.12
N ASP A 187 7.70 -1.20 3.33
CA ASP A 187 7.00 0.02 3.79
C ASP A 187 5.46 -0.14 3.72
N GLU A 188 4.98 -1.19 3.08
CA GLU A 188 3.55 -1.46 2.94
C GLU A 188 2.91 -1.85 4.27
N ARG A 189 1.69 -1.38 4.48
CA ARG A 189 0.88 -1.70 5.67
C ARG A 189 -0.53 -2.10 5.25
N ILE A 190 -1.11 -3.04 6.00
CA ILE A 190 -2.50 -3.47 5.83
C ILE A 190 -3.38 -2.89 6.93
N ASP A 191 -4.64 -2.61 6.62
CA ASP A 191 -5.62 -2.09 7.56
C ASP A 191 -6.87 -2.99 7.56
N HIS A 192 -7.37 -3.33 8.76
CA HIS A 192 -8.56 -4.17 8.94
C HIS A 192 -9.86 -3.42 8.74
N ARG A 193 -9.83 -2.08 8.79
CA ARG A 193 -11.01 -1.20 8.66
C ARG A 193 -11.44 -1.08 7.21
N SER A 194 -12.70 -0.81 6.99
CA SER A 194 -13.21 -0.46 5.67
C SER A 194 -12.64 0.89 5.20
N TYR A 195 -12.63 1.17 3.89
CA TYR A 195 -12.19 2.46 3.37
C TYR A 195 -12.94 3.65 3.99
N ALA A 196 -14.24 3.48 4.27
CA ALA A 196 -15.03 4.52 4.93
C ALA A 196 -14.55 4.79 6.37
N GLU A 197 -14.23 3.75 7.14
CA GLU A 197 -13.69 3.90 8.50
C GLU A 197 -12.26 4.48 8.51
N GLN A 198 -11.51 4.30 7.43
CA GLN A 198 -10.20 4.88 7.23
C GLN A 198 -10.26 6.33 6.73
N GLY A 199 -11.43 6.87 6.39
CA GLY A 199 -11.59 8.17 5.74
C GLY A 199 -11.08 8.21 4.30
N ILE A 200 -10.95 7.04 3.66
CA ILE A 200 -10.45 6.92 2.28
C ILE A 200 -11.63 6.93 1.32
N GLU A 201 -11.68 7.91 0.44
CA GLU A 201 -12.70 8.04 -0.61
C GLU A 201 -12.45 7.06 -1.77
N LYS A 202 -12.54 5.76 -1.50
CA LYS A 202 -12.48 4.72 -2.51
C LYS A 202 -13.70 3.82 -2.46
N VAL A 203 -14.21 3.46 -3.64
CA VAL A 203 -15.25 2.43 -3.77
C VAL A 203 -14.61 1.06 -3.61
N PRO A 204 -15.06 0.20 -2.68
CA PRO A 204 -14.51 -1.13 -2.48
C PRO A 204 -14.88 -2.05 -3.65
N GLN A 205 -13.93 -2.91 -4.04
CA GLN A 205 -14.18 -3.94 -5.05
C GLN A 205 -15.02 -5.09 -4.50
N LEU A 206 -15.78 -5.74 -5.39
CA LEU A 206 -16.59 -6.91 -5.07
C LEU A 206 -15.70 -8.16 -5.04
N HIS A 207 -15.84 -8.98 -4.01
CA HIS A 207 -15.21 -10.29 -4.00
C HIS A 207 -15.74 -11.17 -5.13
N LEU A 208 -14.88 -11.57 -6.06
CA LEU A 208 -15.27 -12.37 -7.23
C LEU A 208 -15.73 -13.77 -6.83
N GLY A 209 -15.04 -14.41 -5.90
CA GLY A 209 -15.21 -15.82 -5.56
C GLY A 209 -14.53 -16.74 -6.57
N THR A 210 -14.34 -18.01 -6.17
CA THR A 210 -13.55 -19.00 -6.95
C THR A 210 -14.15 -19.30 -8.34
N ALA A 211 -15.48 -19.37 -8.44
CA ALA A 211 -16.17 -19.67 -9.70
C ALA A 211 -15.96 -18.54 -10.73
N ALA A 212 -16.18 -17.28 -10.35
CA ALA A 212 -15.98 -16.13 -11.22
C ALA A 212 -14.51 -15.98 -11.62
N CYS A 213 -13.58 -16.15 -10.67
CA CYS A 213 -12.14 -16.16 -10.97
C CYS A 213 -11.76 -17.24 -12.00
N ALA A 214 -12.31 -18.45 -11.88
CA ALA A 214 -12.05 -19.54 -12.84
C ALA A 214 -12.59 -19.22 -14.25
N VAL A 215 -13.73 -18.57 -14.35
CA VAL A 215 -14.33 -18.13 -15.62
C VAL A 215 -13.48 -17.03 -16.25
N GLU A 216 -13.03 -16.04 -15.47
CA GLU A 216 -12.22 -14.93 -15.97
C GLU A 216 -10.80 -15.36 -16.38
N LYS A 217 -10.20 -16.32 -15.66
CA LYS A 217 -8.91 -16.94 -16.08
C LYS A 217 -8.99 -17.63 -17.46
N LYS A 218 -10.19 -18.04 -17.88
CA LYS A 218 -10.45 -18.59 -19.24
C LYS A 218 -10.73 -17.52 -20.28
N GLY A 219 -10.63 -16.22 -19.93
CA GLY A 219 -10.85 -15.11 -20.84
C GLY A 219 -12.30 -14.61 -20.93
N PHE A 220 -13.24 -15.22 -20.19
CA PHE A 220 -14.65 -14.79 -20.20
C PHE A 220 -14.88 -13.69 -19.16
N LYS A 221 -15.74 -12.72 -19.49
CA LYS A 221 -16.12 -11.65 -18.58
C LYS A 221 -17.26 -12.11 -17.66
N THR A 222 -17.17 -11.78 -16.38
CA THR A 222 -18.27 -11.95 -15.42
C THR A 222 -18.88 -10.59 -15.06
N ASP A 223 -20.14 -10.58 -14.60
CA ASP A 223 -20.78 -9.34 -14.14
C ASP A 223 -20.00 -8.68 -12.98
N LYS A 224 -19.53 -9.48 -12.02
CA LYS A 224 -18.72 -8.99 -10.91
C LYS A 224 -17.38 -8.42 -11.37
N GLY A 225 -16.70 -9.08 -12.29
CA GLY A 225 -15.44 -8.60 -12.86
C GLY A 225 -15.64 -7.31 -13.66
N SER A 226 -16.70 -7.24 -14.44
CA SER A 226 -17.07 -6.02 -15.17
C SER A 226 -17.38 -4.85 -14.23
N ARG A 227 -18.07 -5.10 -13.11
CA ARG A 227 -18.29 -4.09 -12.06
C ARG A 227 -16.97 -3.67 -11.42
N ASN A 228 -16.08 -4.61 -11.10
CA ASN A 228 -14.78 -4.29 -10.51
C ASN A 228 -13.92 -3.44 -11.45
N LYS A 229 -13.95 -3.69 -12.76
CA LYS A 229 -13.26 -2.81 -13.72
C LYS A 229 -13.81 -1.38 -13.72
N LYS A 230 -15.13 -1.22 -13.63
CA LYS A 230 -15.75 0.10 -13.49
C LYS A 230 -15.33 0.78 -12.18
N ILE A 231 -15.31 0.04 -11.05
CA ILE A 231 -14.86 0.55 -9.76
C ILE A 231 -13.39 0.99 -9.82
N GLN A 232 -12.52 0.22 -10.49
CA GLN A 232 -11.12 0.59 -10.68
C GLN A 232 -10.98 1.92 -11.45
N LEU A 233 -11.77 2.12 -12.51
CA LEU A 233 -11.77 3.37 -13.28
C LEU A 233 -12.24 4.54 -12.42
N ILE A 234 -13.35 4.39 -11.67
CA ILE A 234 -13.87 5.43 -10.76
C ILE A 234 -12.80 5.83 -9.74
N ASN A 235 -12.15 4.85 -9.11
CA ASN A 235 -11.10 5.12 -8.12
C ASN A 235 -9.86 5.77 -8.73
N LEU A 236 -9.52 5.42 -9.98
CA LEU A 236 -8.42 6.03 -10.72
C LEU A 236 -8.75 7.49 -11.07
N ASP A 237 -9.94 7.76 -11.58
CA ASP A 237 -10.39 9.10 -11.93
C ASP A 237 -10.39 10.02 -10.69
N SER A 238 -10.89 9.52 -9.55
CA SER A 238 -10.84 10.25 -8.27
C SER A 238 -9.40 10.54 -7.82
N ALA A 239 -8.49 9.57 -7.96
CA ALA A 239 -7.09 9.75 -7.62
C ALA A 239 -6.41 10.79 -8.53
N ILE A 240 -6.71 10.78 -9.84
CA ILE A 240 -6.21 11.77 -10.82
C ILE A 240 -6.73 13.16 -10.47
N ALA A 241 -8.02 13.31 -10.15
CA ALA A 241 -8.62 14.58 -9.75
C ALA A 241 -7.90 15.15 -8.52
N LYS A 242 -7.73 14.36 -7.47
CA LYS A 242 -7.03 14.76 -6.25
C LYS A 242 -5.58 15.17 -6.50
N GLN A 243 -4.86 14.47 -7.39
CA GLN A 243 -3.50 14.87 -7.76
C GLN A 243 -3.45 16.18 -8.52
N LYS A 244 -4.43 16.46 -9.38
CA LYS A 244 -4.54 17.75 -10.07
C LYS A 244 -4.75 18.90 -9.08
N ASP A 245 -5.65 18.71 -8.10
CA ASP A 245 -5.91 19.71 -7.06
C ASP A 245 -4.65 19.99 -6.23
N ASN A 246 -3.91 18.94 -5.80
CA ASN A 246 -2.66 19.07 -5.08
C ASN A 246 -1.59 19.83 -5.90
N ILE A 247 -1.47 19.54 -7.20
CA ILE A 247 -0.54 20.25 -8.10
C ILE A 247 -0.92 21.72 -8.21
N GLU A 248 -2.20 22.04 -8.34
CA GLU A 248 -2.67 23.41 -8.42
C GLU A 248 -2.39 24.19 -7.12
N GLU A 249 -2.63 23.59 -5.96
CA GLU A 249 -2.30 24.15 -4.66
C GLU A 249 -0.79 24.41 -4.52
N PHE A 250 0.03 23.42 -4.85
CA PHE A 250 1.49 23.56 -4.83
C PHE A 250 2.00 24.67 -5.77
N LEU A 251 1.40 24.83 -6.96
CA LEU A 251 1.77 25.90 -7.88
C LEU A 251 1.39 27.27 -7.33
N LYS A 252 0.24 27.41 -6.63
CA LYS A 252 -0.15 28.65 -5.95
C LYS A 252 0.83 29.01 -4.83
N GLU A 253 1.20 28.03 -4.00
CA GLU A 253 2.19 28.21 -2.94
C GLU A 253 3.56 28.63 -3.51
N GLN A 254 4.01 27.96 -4.57
CA GLN A 254 5.25 28.33 -5.26
C GLN A 254 5.24 29.76 -5.81
N GLN A 255 4.09 30.22 -6.35
CA GLN A 255 3.95 31.59 -6.84
C GLN A 255 4.00 32.58 -5.69
N LEU A 256 3.35 32.29 -4.56
CA LEU A 256 3.38 33.14 -3.38
C LEU A 256 4.81 33.30 -2.85
N LEU A 257 5.52 32.18 -2.69
CA LEU A 257 6.91 32.19 -2.23
C LEU A 257 7.84 32.99 -3.17
N LYS A 258 7.64 32.87 -4.47
CA LYS A 258 8.40 33.69 -5.46
C LYS A 258 8.15 35.19 -5.28
N ARG A 259 6.91 35.59 -4.98
CA ARG A 259 6.57 36.99 -4.68
C ARG A 259 7.28 37.47 -3.42
N GLU A 260 7.20 36.73 -2.33
CA GLU A 260 7.84 37.05 -1.06
C GLU A 260 9.36 37.20 -1.20
N ILE A 261 9.98 36.32 -1.96
CA ILE A 261 11.43 36.40 -2.26
C ILE A 261 11.75 37.71 -3.02
N LEU A 262 10.94 38.08 -4.00
CA LEU A 262 11.16 39.33 -4.76
C LEU A 262 10.94 40.57 -3.88
N GLU A 263 9.88 40.60 -3.09
CA GLU A 263 9.60 41.69 -2.14
C GLU A 263 10.74 41.87 -1.13
N SER A 264 11.23 40.75 -0.56
CA SER A 264 12.35 40.77 0.38
C SER A 264 13.65 41.26 -0.24
N ARG A 265 13.95 40.85 -1.48
CA ARG A 265 15.18 41.23 -2.18
C ARG A 265 15.18 42.66 -2.69
N LEU A 266 14.02 43.14 -3.14
CA LEU A 266 13.87 44.48 -3.75
C LEU A 266 13.44 45.54 -2.75
N GLY A 267 13.01 45.15 -1.53
CA GLY A 267 12.62 46.04 -0.46
C GLY A 267 11.32 46.84 -0.75
N CYS A 268 10.46 46.35 -1.64
CA CYS A 268 9.19 46.99 -1.99
C CYS A 268 8.08 45.97 -2.25
N PRO A 269 6.80 46.35 -2.11
CA PRO A 269 5.68 45.47 -2.42
C PRO A 269 5.69 44.98 -3.87
N PHE A 270 5.18 43.78 -4.12
CA PHE A 270 5.14 43.17 -5.45
C PHE A 270 4.43 44.02 -6.49
N SER A 271 3.41 44.79 -6.08
CA SER A 271 2.69 45.74 -6.95
C SER A 271 3.58 46.87 -7.50
N GLU A 272 4.70 47.15 -6.83
CA GLU A 272 5.69 48.18 -7.19
C GLU A 272 6.93 47.59 -7.90
N ILE A 273 6.93 46.27 -8.20
CA ILE A 273 8.00 45.64 -8.94
C ILE A 273 7.67 45.66 -10.44
N GLN A 274 8.69 45.99 -11.24
CA GLN A 274 8.61 45.99 -12.71
C GLN A 274 9.48 44.83 -13.23
N PRO A 275 8.93 43.90 -14.03
CA PRO A 275 9.70 42.90 -14.75
C PRO A 275 10.12 43.40 -16.12
N TYR A 276 11.29 42.97 -16.58
CA TYR A 276 11.75 43.11 -17.95
C TYR A 276 12.39 41.83 -18.44
N THR A 277 12.10 41.37 -19.66
CA THR A 277 12.57 40.08 -20.19
C THR A 277 13.49 40.31 -21.38
N ALA A 278 14.67 39.71 -21.37
CA ALA A 278 15.63 39.74 -22.47
C ALA A 278 16.55 38.51 -22.47
N ASP A 279 17.55 38.51 -23.32
CA ASP A 279 18.60 37.49 -23.30
C ASP A 279 19.36 37.51 -21.97
N ILE A 280 19.69 36.33 -21.44
CA ILE A 280 20.29 36.18 -20.10
C ILE A 280 21.66 36.83 -20.01
N ALA A 281 22.46 36.82 -21.08
CA ALA A 281 23.80 37.44 -21.11
C ALA A 281 23.69 38.96 -20.99
N TYR A 282 22.71 39.53 -21.70
CA TYR A 282 22.39 40.97 -21.63
C TYR A 282 21.90 41.38 -20.23
N LEU A 283 20.98 40.61 -19.67
CA LEU A 283 20.47 40.93 -18.33
C LEU A 283 21.53 40.78 -17.25
N THR A 284 22.48 39.87 -17.39
CA THR A 284 23.59 39.74 -16.44
C THR A 284 24.53 40.96 -16.49
N GLU A 285 24.78 41.52 -17.67
CA GLU A 285 25.52 42.78 -17.84
C GLU A 285 24.79 43.94 -17.20
N LEU A 286 23.49 44.03 -17.46
CA LEU A 286 22.59 45.06 -16.88
C LEU A 286 22.59 44.97 -15.34
N GLU A 287 22.37 43.80 -14.75
CA GLU A 287 22.41 43.57 -13.30
C GLU A 287 23.75 43.99 -12.69
N THR A 288 24.85 43.69 -13.35
CA THR A 288 26.18 44.07 -12.91
C THR A 288 26.37 45.59 -12.83
N GLU A 289 25.88 46.35 -13.85
CA GLU A 289 25.98 47.80 -13.87
C GLU A 289 24.99 48.46 -12.89
N LEU A 290 23.79 47.91 -12.74
CA LEU A 290 22.78 48.38 -11.76
C LEU A 290 23.30 48.19 -10.32
N ASN A 291 23.91 47.06 -10.01
CA ASN A 291 24.51 46.79 -8.69
C ASN A 291 25.65 47.81 -8.36
N LYS A 292 26.46 48.22 -9.32
CA LYS A 292 27.48 49.29 -9.12
C LYS A 292 26.88 50.61 -8.73
N GLN A 293 25.63 50.88 -9.16
CA GLN A 293 24.89 52.09 -8.83
C GLN A 293 23.94 51.94 -7.64
N ASN A 294 24.05 50.83 -6.90
CA ASN A 294 23.19 50.47 -5.77
C ASN A 294 21.67 50.47 -6.11
N VAL A 295 21.32 50.10 -7.34
CA VAL A 295 19.92 49.90 -7.74
C VAL A 295 19.53 48.48 -7.45
N PRO A 296 18.52 48.23 -6.58
CA PRO A 296 18.05 46.89 -6.28
C PRO A 296 17.49 46.21 -7.53
N CYS A 297 18.01 45.01 -7.83
CA CYS A 297 17.51 44.21 -8.95
C CYS A 297 17.73 42.73 -8.69
N HIS A 298 16.97 41.91 -9.41
CA HIS A 298 17.08 40.44 -9.31
C HIS A 298 16.74 39.76 -10.64
N ILE A 299 17.61 38.86 -11.10
CA ILE A 299 17.36 38.06 -12.30
C ILE A 299 16.75 36.70 -11.92
N ALA A 300 15.59 36.40 -12.53
CA ALA A 300 15.04 35.05 -12.54
C ALA A 300 15.13 34.43 -13.93
N LYS A 301 15.73 33.23 -14.00
CA LYS A 301 15.86 32.48 -15.26
C LYS A 301 14.47 32.03 -15.74
N SER A 302 14.19 32.23 -17.03
CA SER A 302 12.98 31.69 -17.67
C SER A 302 13.15 30.20 -17.94
N SER A 303 12.03 29.47 -18.02
CA SER A 303 11.98 28.10 -18.51
C SER A 303 12.37 27.96 -20.00
N SER A 304 12.32 29.06 -20.77
CA SER A 304 12.74 29.12 -22.17
C SER A 304 14.26 29.27 -22.26
N LYS A 305 14.91 28.46 -23.11
CA LYS A 305 16.38 28.51 -23.29
C LYS A 305 16.84 29.92 -23.72
N GLY A 306 17.79 30.48 -22.97
CA GLY A 306 18.46 31.73 -23.32
C GLY A 306 17.75 33.01 -22.86
N THR A 307 16.54 32.95 -22.33
CA THR A 307 15.84 34.12 -21.82
C THR A 307 15.77 34.14 -20.28
N ALA A 308 15.73 35.35 -19.70
CA ALA A 308 15.53 35.58 -18.29
C ALA A 308 14.68 36.84 -18.08
N ALA A 309 14.22 37.06 -16.87
CA ALA A 309 13.55 38.32 -16.48
C ALA A 309 14.36 38.97 -15.36
N ILE A 310 14.62 40.25 -15.50
CA ILE A 310 15.13 41.09 -14.42
C ILE A 310 13.95 41.84 -13.78
N PHE A 311 13.94 41.87 -12.46
CA PHE A 311 12.94 42.55 -11.63
C PHE A 311 13.61 43.70 -10.89
N PHE A 312 12.95 44.85 -10.84
CA PHE A 312 13.42 46.03 -10.13
C PHE A 312 12.24 46.87 -9.65
N PRO A 313 12.41 47.75 -8.63
CA PRO A 313 11.37 48.66 -8.18
C PRO A 313 10.98 49.67 -9.29
N LYS A 314 9.69 49.95 -9.46
CA LYS A 314 9.19 50.95 -10.42
C LYS A 314 9.81 52.33 -10.20
N SER A 315 10.16 52.68 -8.97
CA SER A 315 10.87 53.92 -8.63
C SER A 315 12.29 54.02 -9.23
N SER A 316 12.86 52.87 -9.70
CA SER A 316 14.19 52.83 -10.30
C SER A 316 14.19 52.85 -11.84
N ILE A 317 13.01 53.01 -12.47
CA ILE A 317 12.84 52.85 -13.92
C ILE A 317 13.73 53.80 -14.71
N ASP A 318 13.91 55.07 -14.29
CA ASP A 318 14.73 56.07 -14.99
C ASP A 318 16.20 55.62 -14.96
N LYS A 319 16.74 55.21 -13.81
CA LYS A 319 18.10 54.70 -13.67
C LYS A 319 18.34 53.45 -14.49
N VAL A 320 17.40 52.53 -14.49
CA VAL A 320 17.47 51.32 -15.32
C VAL A 320 17.50 51.67 -16.78
N THR A 321 16.75 52.64 -17.22
CA THR A 321 16.75 53.14 -18.62
C THR A 321 18.07 53.82 -19.00
N GLU A 322 18.62 54.59 -18.11
CA GLU A 322 19.95 55.22 -18.32
C GLU A 322 21.05 54.16 -18.50
N VAL A 323 21.12 53.18 -17.59
CA VAL A 323 22.10 52.08 -17.66
C VAL A 323 21.87 51.23 -18.92
N TRP A 324 20.62 50.98 -19.25
CA TRP A 324 20.26 50.31 -20.50
C TRP A 324 20.84 50.99 -21.72
N ASN A 325 20.58 52.30 -21.88
CA ASN A 325 21.04 53.12 -23.01
C ASN A 325 22.58 53.14 -23.06
N MET A 326 23.25 53.25 -21.93
CA MET A 326 24.72 53.21 -21.84
C MET A 326 25.29 51.85 -22.34
N ILE A 327 24.66 50.72 -22.04
CA ILE A 327 25.08 49.40 -22.53
C ILE A 327 24.86 49.29 -24.04
N GLU A 328 23.74 49.78 -24.55
CA GLU A 328 23.42 49.81 -25.99
C GLU A 328 24.40 50.69 -26.79
N GLU A 329 24.75 51.85 -26.24
CA GLU A 329 25.74 52.76 -26.89
C GLU A 329 27.14 52.14 -26.92
N LYS A 330 27.55 51.47 -25.84
CA LYS A 330 28.85 50.71 -25.82
C LYS A 330 28.88 49.63 -26.89
N LYS A 331 27.80 48.95 -27.16
CA LYS A 331 27.69 47.91 -28.19
C LYS A 331 27.71 48.45 -29.62
N LYS A 332 27.35 49.70 -29.81
CA LYS A 332 27.36 50.39 -31.12
C LYS A 332 28.72 50.97 -31.48
N GLN A 333 29.65 51.12 -30.52
CA GLN A 333 31.00 51.59 -30.82
C GLN A 333 31.81 50.47 -31.49
N PRO A 334 32.45 50.74 -32.67
CA PRO A 334 33.25 49.73 -33.34
C PRO A 334 34.47 49.39 -32.48
N VAL A 335 34.73 48.08 -32.31
CA VAL A 335 35.92 47.60 -31.62
C VAL A 335 37.15 48.10 -32.35
N THR A 336 37.86 49.07 -31.80
CA THR A 336 39.18 49.47 -32.29
C THR A 336 40.12 48.31 -32.08
N GLU A 337 40.59 47.69 -33.18
CA GLU A 337 41.61 46.65 -33.11
C GLU A 337 42.86 47.17 -32.39
N PRO A 338 43.46 46.41 -31.47
CA PRO A 338 44.74 46.81 -30.86
C PRO A 338 45.79 46.80 -31.91
N ASP A 339 46.52 47.92 -31.97
CA ASP A 339 47.70 48.17 -32.86
C ASP A 339 48.67 46.98 -32.87
N LYS A 340 48.93 46.41 -34.08
CA LYS A 340 49.92 45.34 -34.26
C LYS A 340 51.28 45.89 -33.95
N PRO A 341 52.13 45.24 -33.10
CA PRO A 341 53.49 45.71 -32.84
C PRO A 341 54.37 45.73 -34.14
N LYS A 342 54.89 46.91 -34.49
CA LYS A 342 55.78 47.11 -35.62
C LYS A 342 56.99 46.18 -35.50
N LYS A 343 57.22 45.32 -36.50
CA LYS A 343 58.44 44.49 -36.64
C LYS A 343 59.64 45.39 -36.75
N LYS A 344 60.62 45.25 -35.86
CA LYS A 344 61.97 45.88 -36.01
C LYS A 344 62.67 45.28 -37.22
N PRO A 345 63.40 46.09 -38.05
CA PRO A 345 64.12 45.56 -39.17
C PRO A 345 65.41 44.86 -38.68
N HIS A 346 65.65 43.67 -39.22
CA HIS A 346 66.93 42.98 -39.10
C HIS A 346 68.02 43.77 -39.76
N SER A 347 69.02 44.23 -39.00
CA SER A 347 70.35 44.66 -39.53
C SER A 347 71.33 43.48 -39.51
N ARG A 348 72.07 43.35 -40.58
CA ARG A 348 73.03 42.36 -40.96
C ARG A 348 73.98 41.89 -39.86
#